data_93e5e3f7dd9013dfade4d9bb2fc00ce0
#
_entry.id   93e5e3f7dd9013dfade4d9bb2fc00ce0
#
_cell.length_a   1.000
_cell.length_b   1.000
_cell.length_c   1.000
_cell.angle_alpha   90.00
_cell.angle_beta   90.00
_cell.angle_gamma   90.00
#
_symmetry.space_group_name_H-M   'P 1'
#
loop_
_entity.id
_entity.type
_entity.pdbx_description
1 polymer ?
#
loop_
_entity_poly.entity_id
_entity_poly.type
_entity_poly.pdbx_seq_one_letter_code
_entity_poly.pdbx_strand_id
1 'polypeptide(L)'
;MTEELKKSRLEEINRDNLLQGLDSDGNPMPFYSDFDYGYEKFRMNFRNQGRWDLKLTGQYHKGIVAKIKKGEVTFHQKYRNQKITWLHDVLRENKLNPLGITQKQWEELQMKNSESIREKIQQIING
;
A
#
# COMPACT_ATOMS: atom_id res chain seq x y z
N MET A 1 -0.99 -11.24 -16.68
CA MET A 1 -0.88 -11.31 -15.20
C MET A 1 -2.13 -11.95 -14.63
N THR A 2 -1.96 -12.97 -13.79
CA THR A 2 -3.11 -13.62 -13.13
C THR A 2 -3.73 -12.68 -12.10
N GLU A 3 -4.97 -12.95 -11.72
CA GLU A 3 -5.66 -12.18 -10.69
C GLU A 3 -4.92 -12.25 -9.36
N GLU A 4 -4.40 -13.43 -8.99
CA GLU A 4 -3.63 -13.60 -7.76
C GLU A 4 -2.35 -12.77 -7.75
N LEU A 5 -1.61 -12.74 -8.86
CA LEU A 5 -0.42 -11.90 -8.98
C LEU A 5 -0.78 -10.41 -8.92
N LYS A 6 -1.89 -10.01 -9.51
CA LYS A 6 -2.36 -8.62 -9.48
C LYS A 6 -2.71 -8.21 -8.06
N LYS A 7 -3.43 -9.04 -7.30
CA LYS A 7 -3.73 -8.77 -5.88
C LYS A 7 -2.46 -8.62 -5.06
N SER A 8 -1.52 -9.55 -5.22
CA SER A 8 -0.25 -9.54 -4.50
C SER A 8 0.53 -8.25 -4.79
N ARG A 9 0.57 -7.85 -6.04
CA ARG A 9 1.26 -6.62 -6.46
C ARG A 9 0.60 -5.38 -5.87
N LEU A 10 -0.73 -5.31 -5.88
CA LEU A 10 -1.48 -4.21 -5.28
C LEU A 10 -1.20 -4.08 -3.78
N GLU A 11 -1.17 -5.21 -3.08
CA GLU A 11 -0.87 -5.23 -1.65
C GLU A 11 0.56 -4.76 -1.37
N GLU A 12 1.53 -5.18 -2.19
CA GLU A 12 2.92 -4.71 -2.09
C GLU A 12 3.03 -3.20 -2.27
N ILE A 13 2.36 -2.65 -3.28
CA ILE A 13 2.38 -1.21 -3.55
C ILE A 13 1.81 -0.44 -2.35
N ASN A 14 0.72 -0.92 -1.78
CA ASN A 14 0.12 -0.31 -0.59
C ASN A 14 1.11 -0.34 0.59
N ARG A 15 1.74 -1.48 0.85
CA ARG A 15 2.75 -1.60 1.91
C ARG A 15 3.93 -0.66 1.67
N ASP A 16 4.38 -0.58 0.44
CA ASP A 16 5.52 0.27 0.07
C ASP A 16 5.23 1.74 0.29
N ASN A 17 4.03 2.21 -0.04
CA ASN A 17 3.60 3.58 0.23
C ASN A 17 3.65 3.88 1.72
N LEU A 18 3.15 2.98 2.56
CA LEU A 18 3.18 3.14 4.01
C LEU A 18 4.61 3.17 4.55
N LEU A 19 5.49 2.32 4.02
CA LEU A 19 6.90 2.30 4.42
C LEU A 19 7.59 3.62 4.11
N GLN A 20 7.13 4.34 3.10
CA GLN A 20 7.63 5.67 2.75
C GLN A 20 6.99 6.79 3.59
N GLY A 21 6.08 6.45 4.50
CA GLY A 21 5.34 7.44 5.29
C GLY A 21 4.28 8.17 4.50
N LEU A 22 3.70 7.50 3.50
CA LEU A 22 2.66 8.06 2.62
C LEU A 22 1.36 7.25 2.76
N ASP A 23 0.23 7.95 2.61
CA ASP A 23 -1.07 7.27 2.55
C ASP A 23 -1.41 6.81 1.13
N SER A 24 -2.63 6.31 0.93
CA SER A 24 -3.07 5.79 -0.37
C SER A 24 -3.16 6.84 -1.48
N ASP A 25 -3.27 8.11 -1.13
CA ASP A 25 -3.32 9.22 -2.10
C ASP A 25 -1.97 9.90 -2.29
N GLY A 26 -0.92 9.40 -1.63
CA GLY A 26 0.42 9.98 -1.68
C GLY A 26 0.63 11.13 -0.71
N ASN A 27 -0.30 11.36 0.22
CA ASN A 27 -0.17 12.40 1.22
C ASN A 27 0.71 11.92 2.38
N PRO A 28 1.53 12.82 2.97
CA PRO A 28 2.40 12.43 4.06
C PRO A 28 1.62 12.05 5.32
N MET A 29 2.05 10.98 5.97
CA MET A 29 1.52 10.52 7.24
C MET A 29 2.01 11.44 8.38
N PRO A 30 1.35 11.42 9.55
CA PRO A 30 1.78 12.22 10.70
C PRO A 30 3.18 11.84 11.16
N PHE A 31 3.89 12.80 11.76
CA PHE A 31 5.12 12.51 12.48
C PHE A 31 4.81 11.86 13.83
N TYR A 32 5.73 11.08 14.34
CA TYR A 32 5.62 10.60 15.72
C TYR A 32 5.74 11.77 16.69
N SER A 33 4.86 11.79 17.69
CA SER A 33 4.86 12.84 18.73
C SER A 33 6.05 12.72 19.68
N ASP A 34 6.56 11.49 19.87
CA ASP A 34 7.77 11.23 20.65
C ASP A 34 8.97 11.26 19.72
N PHE A 35 9.88 12.21 19.92
CA PHE A 35 11.06 12.39 19.07
C PHE A 35 11.98 11.15 19.09
N ASP A 36 12.22 10.60 20.28
CA ASP A 36 13.11 9.45 20.42
C ASP A 36 12.56 8.22 19.69
N TYR A 37 11.26 7.98 19.83
CA TYR A 37 10.60 6.88 19.13
C TYR A 37 10.59 7.10 17.61
N GLY A 38 10.32 8.33 17.17
CA GLY A 38 10.36 8.68 15.75
C GLY A 38 11.75 8.52 15.15
N TYR A 39 12.79 8.87 15.91
CA TYR A 39 14.19 8.70 15.48
C TYR A 39 14.54 7.21 15.34
N GLU A 40 14.13 6.37 16.29
CA GLU A 40 14.34 4.92 16.20
C GLU A 40 13.64 4.32 14.98
N LYS A 41 12.42 4.75 14.70
CA LYS A 41 11.67 4.31 13.51
C LYS A 41 12.38 4.76 12.22
N PHE A 42 12.93 5.96 12.20
CA PHE A 42 13.70 6.48 11.07
C PHE A 42 14.98 5.65 10.85
N ARG A 43 15.67 5.28 11.92
CA ARG A 43 16.86 4.43 11.83
C ARG A 43 16.55 3.04 11.25
N MET A 44 15.41 2.48 11.60
CA MET A 44 14.98 1.17 11.12
C MET A 44 14.51 1.20 9.67
N ASN A 45 13.96 2.33 9.25
CA ASN A 45 13.45 2.53 7.89
C ASN A 45 13.59 4.00 7.50
N PHE A 46 14.68 4.35 6.84
CA PHE A 46 14.96 5.74 6.41
C PHE A 46 13.87 6.31 5.49
N ARG A 47 13.12 5.45 4.80
CA ARG A 47 12.12 5.86 3.81
C ARG A 47 10.92 6.55 4.45
N ASN A 48 10.63 6.32 5.73
CA ASN A 48 9.47 6.92 6.40
C ASN A 48 9.71 8.38 6.82
N GLN A 49 10.94 8.84 6.85
CA GLN A 49 11.32 10.21 7.20
C GLN A 49 10.78 10.67 8.56
N GLY A 50 10.65 9.74 9.52
CA GLY A 50 10.11 10.01 10.85
C GLY A 50 8.59 10.04 10.91
N ARG A 51 7.90 9.66 9.84
CA ARG A 51 6.44 9.60 9.77
C ARG A 51 5.92 8.21 10.07
N TRP A 52 4.64 8.12 10.39
CA TRP A 52 3.99 6.84 10.63
C TRP A 52 4.09 5.96 9.38
N ASP A 53 4.63 4.76 9.54
CA ASP A 53 4.70 3.75 8.49
C ASP A 53 3.82 2.52 8.80
N LEU A 54 3.15 2.53 9.95
CA LEU A 54 2.26 1.48 10.46
C LEU A 54 2.95 0.11 10.60
N LYS A 55 4.29 0.10 10.66
CA LYS A 55 5.06 -1.13 10.84
C LYS A 55 5.66 -1.19 12.24
N LEU A 56 4.84 -1.51 13.25
CA LEU A 56 5.30 -1.73 14.61
C LEU A 56 5.71 -3.19 14.85
N THR A 57 4.77 -4.11 14.64
CA THR A 57 4.99 -5.56 14.76
C THR A 57 4.94 -6.28 13.42
N GLY A 58 4.66 -5.54 12.34
CA GLY A 58 4.40 -6.11 11.04
C GLY A 58 2.97 -6.58 10.83
N GLN A 59 2.15 -6.61 11.88
CA GLN A 59 0.76 -7.08 11.78
C GLN A 59 -0.07 -6.25 10.81
N TYR A 60 0.03 -4.92 10.87
CA TYR A 60 -0.76 -4.06 9.99
C TYR A 60 -0.44 -4.34 8.52
N HIS A 61 0.85 -4.41 8.17
CA HIS A 61 1.29 -4.69 6.81
C HIS A 61 0.84 -6.06 6.33
N LYS A 62 0.92 -7.08 7.17
CA LYS A 62 0.45 -8.45 6.86
C LYS A 62 -1.05 -8.51 6.68
N GLY A 63 -1.78 -7.61 7.30
CA GLY A 63 -3.24 -7.57 7.25
C GLY A 63 -3.82 -6.85 6.06
N ILE A 64 -3.01 -6.21 5.22
CA ILE A 64 -3.49 -5.51 4.03
C ILE A 64 -3.91 -6.53 2.99
N VAL A 65 -5.18 -6.45 2.57
CA VAL A 65 -5.75 -7.36 1.58
C VAL A 65 -6.41 -6.55 0.47
N ALA A 66 -6.03 -6.84 -0.77
CA ALA A 66 -6.69 -6.29 -1.95
C ALA A 66 -7.71 -7.31 -2.47
N LYS A 67 -8.89 -6.83 -2.85
CA LYS A 67 -9.92 -7.65 -3.50
C LYS A 67 -10.27 -7.06 -4.85
N ILE A 68 -10.39 -7.94 -5.85
CA ILE A 68 -10.80 -7.56 -7.20
C ILE A 68 -12.14 -8.21 -7.47
N LYS A 69 -13.15 -7.41 -7.76
CA LYS A 69 -14.50 -7.90 -8.05
C LYS A 69 -15.11 -7.04 -9.16
N LYS A 70 -15.47 -7.66 -10.27
CA LYS A 70 -16.10 -7.00 -11.43
C LYS A 70 -15.31 -5.77 -11.91
N GLY A 71 -13.97 -5.89 -11.93
CA GLY A 71 -13.11 -4.80 -12.37
C GLY A 71 -12.83 -3.73 -11.33
N GLU A 72 -13.46 -3.83 -10.15
CA GLU A 72 -13.21 -2.90 -9.05
C GLU A 72 -12.22 -3.49 -8.06
N VAL A 73 -11.34 -2.64 -7.54
CA VAL A 73 -10.35 -3.02 -6.52
C VAL A 73 -10.70 -2.33 -5.22
N THR A 74 -10.77 -3.12 -4.15
CA THR A 74 -10.93 -2.60 -2.79
C THR A 74 -9.79 -3.09 -1.92
N PHE A 75 -9.42 -2.27 -0.94
CA PHE A 75 -8.38 -2.61 0.03
C PHE A 75 -9.00 -2.62 1.42
N HIS A 76 -8.62 -3.60 2.24
CA HIS A 76 -9.07 -3.64 3.61
C HIS A 76 -8.01 -4.24 4.52
N GLN A 77 -8.16 -3.99 5.82
CA GLN A 77 -7.34 -4.57 6.87
C GLN A 77 -8.08 -5.76 7.46
N LYS A 78 -7.52 -6.98 7.34
CA LYS A 78 -8.20 -8.18 7.84
C LYS A 78 -8.16 -8.33 9.35
N TYR A 79 -7.22 -7.67 10.04
CA TYR A 79 -7.12 -7.74 11.50
C TYR A 79 -7.95 -6.63 12.14
N ARG A 80 -8.63 -6.97 13.23
CA ARG A 80 -9.47 -6.04 13.98
C ARG A 80 -9.10 -6.11 15.45
N ASN A 81 -8.58 -5.00 15.99
CA ASN A 81 -8.31 -4.83 17.40
C ASN A 81 -8.41 -3.34 17.76
N GLN A 82 -8.35 -3.04 19.05
CA GLN A 82 -8.50 -1.66 19.52
C GLN A 82 -7.45 -0.71 18.94
N LYS A 83 -6.22 -1.18 18.80
CA LYS A 83 -5.12 -0.37 18.28
C LYS A 83 -5.35 0.00 16.82
N ILE A 84 -5.74 -0.97 15.99
CA ILE A 84 -6.02 -0.73 14.57
C ILE A 84 -7.23 0.20 14.42
N THR A 85 -8.28 0.00 15.21
CA THR A 85 -9.44 0.88 15.21
C THR A 85 -9.04 2.31 15.56
N TRP A 86 -8.23 2.49 16.60
CA TRP A 86 -7.72 3.79 16.99
C TRP A 86 -6.89 4.45 15.89
N LEU A 87 -5.97 3.69 15.27
CA LEU A 87 -5.14 4.19 14.16
C LEU A 87 -6.01 4.68 13.00
N HIS A 88 -7.01 3.88 12.62
CA HIS A 88 -7.92 4.24 11.52
C HIS A 88 -8.74 5.51 11.85
N ASP A 89 -9.19 5.65 13.10
CA ASP A 89 -9.94 6.83 13.52
C ASP A 89 -9.07 8.08 13.46
N VAL A 90 -7.84 8.02 13.98
CA VAL A 90 -6.90 9.15 13.94
C VAL A 90 -6.58 9.55 12.50
N LEU A 91 -6.30 8.58 11.64
CA LEU A 91 -5.99 8.86 10.24
C LEU A 91 -7.19 9.47 9.51
N ARG A 92 -8.40 8.97 9.78
CA ARG A 92 -9.63 9.52 9.19
C ARG A 92 -9.86 10.96 9.62
N GLU A 93 -9.62 11.29 10.88
CA GLU A 93 -9.72 12.67 11.39
C GLU A 93 -8.76 13.60 10.67
N ASN A 94 -7.60 13.10 10.23
CA ASN A 94 -6.60 13.86 9.49
C ASN A 94 -6.79 13.73 7.97
N LYS A 95 -7.90 13.17 7.51
CA LYS A 95 -8.23 12.97 6.09
C LYS A 95 -7.21 12.12 5.35
N LEU A 96 -6.64 11.14 6.04
CA LEU A 96 -5.67 10.20 5.50
C LEU A 96 -6.29 8.79 5.41
N ASN A 97 -5.94 8.07 4.35
CA ASN A 97 -6.40 6.69 4.16
C ASN A 97 -5.20 5.77 3.96
N PRO A 98 -4.92 4.86 4.89
CA PRO A 98 -3.77 3.96 4.79
C PRO A 98 -3.96 2.81 3.80
N LEU A 99 -5.18 2.57 3.35
CA LEU A 99 -5.53 1.40 2.53
C LEU A 99 -5.82 1.82 1.09
N GLY A 100 -4.95 1.41 0.17
CA GLY A 100 -5.10 1.72 -1.24
C GLY A 100 -3.78 2.09 -1.90
N ILE A 101 -3.89 2.47 -3.17
CA ILE A 101 -2.77 2.95 -3.97
C ILE A 101 -3.20 4.22 -4.72
N THR A 102 -2.22 4.97 -5.24
CA THR A 102 -2.53 6.19 -5.99
C THR A 102 -3.07 5.85 -7.37
N GLN A 103 -3.79 6.80 -7.97
CA GLN A 103 -4.30 6.66 -9.35
C GLN A 103 -3.15 6.41 -10.33
N LYS A 104 -2.04 7.11 -10.16
CA LYS A 104 -0.84 6.94 -11.01
C LYS A 104 -0.29 5.52 -10.90
N GLN A 105 -0.20 4.97 -9.70
CA GLN A 105 0.27 3.60 -9.47
C GLN A 105 -0.66 2.58 -10.13
N TRP A 106 -1.96 2.80 -10.04
CA TRP A 106 -2.95 1.96 -10.70
C TRP A 106 -2.77 1.97 -12.21
N GLU A 107 -2.62 3.15 -12.79
CA GLU A 107 -2.40 3.31 -14.23
C GLU A 107 -1.11 2.62 -14.69
N GLU A 108 -0.02 2.78 -13.94
CA GLU A 108 1.26 2.13 -14.24
C GLU A 108 1.13 0.60 -14.22
N LEU A 109 0.40 0.07 -13.25
CA LEU A 109 0.17 -1.38 -13.15
C LEU A 109 -0.64 -1.88 -14.35
N GLN A 110 -1.66 -1.14 -14.78
CA GLN A 110 -2.47 -1.49 -15.94
C GLN A 110 -1.66 -1.45 -17.23
N MET A 111 -0.76 -0.48 -17.39
CA MET A 111 0.13 -0.39 -18.54
C MET A 111 1.07 -1.60 -18.62
N LYS A 112 1.69 -1.99 -17.52
CA LYS A 112 2.56 -3.16 -17.45
C LYS A 112 1.81 -4.44 -17.82
N ASN A 113 0.58 -4.59 -17.36
CA ASN A 113 -0.27 -5.72 -17.70
C ASN A 113 -0.57 -5.75 -19.20
N SER A 114 -0.87 -4.61 -19.81
CA SER A 114 -1.15 -4.48 -21.25
C SER A 114 0.09 -4.84 -22.08
N GLU A 115 1.27 -4.34 -21.69
CA GLU A 115 2.54 -4.65 -22.37
C GLU A 115 2.82 -6.15 -22.34
N SER A 116 2.62 -6.79 -21.20
CA SER A 116 2.82 -8.24 -21.06
C SER A 116 1.89 -9.02 -21.98
N ILE A 117 0.65 -8.61 -22.14
CA ILE A 117 -0.31 -9.23 -23.05
C ILE A 117 0.13 -9.05 -24.50
N ARG A 118 0.57 -7.84 -24.89
CA ARG A 118 1.06 -7.56 -26.24
C ARG A 118 2.27 -8.41 -26.59
N GLU A 119 3.22 -8.56 -25.68
CA GLU A 119 4.40 -9.40 -25.88
C GLU A 119 4.01 -10.87 -26.12
N LYS A 120 3.07 -11.39 -25.35
CA LYS A 120 2.57 -12.76 -25.52
C LYS A 120 1.90 -12.96 -26.87
N ILE A 121 1.09 -12.01 -27.31
CA ILE A 121 0.43 -12.05 -28.62
C ILE A 121 1.47 -12.05 -29.73
N GLN A 122 2.50 -11.19 -29.64
CA GLN A 122 3.58 -11.16 -30.63
C GLN A 122 4.34 -12.45 -30.70
N GLN A 123 4.64 -13.08 -29.57
CA GLN A 123 5.30 -14.38 -29.51
C GLN A 123 4.48 -15.47 -30.22
N ILE A 124 3.17 -15.46 -30.08
CA ILE A 124 2.27 -16.40 -30.74
C ILE A 124 2.27 -16.19 -32.26
N ILE A 125 2.27 -14.91 -32.72
CA ILE A 125 2.25 -14.56 -34.13
C ILE A 125 3.60 -14.87 -34.80
N ASN A 126 4.70 -14.56 -34.12
CA ASN A 126 6.05 -14.64 -34.68
C ASN A 126 6.76 -15.99 -34.38
N GLY A 127 6.18 -16.79 -33.52
CA GLY A 127 6.72 -18.08 -33.14
C GLY A 127 6.18 -19.19 -34.01
#